data_93f31e0781ebac153a998badd4d1a768
#
_entry.id   93f31e0781ebac153a998badd4d1a768
#
_cell.length_a   1.000
_cell.length_b   1.000
_cell.length_c   1.000
_cell.angle_alpha   90.00
_cell.angle_beta   90.00
_cell.angle_gamma   90.00
#
_symmetry.space_group_name_H-M   'P 1'
#
loop_
_entity.id
_entity.type
_entity.pdbx_description
1 polymer ?
#
loop_
_entity_poly.entity_id
_entity_poly.type
_entity_poly.pdbx_seq_one_letter_code
_entity_poly.pdbx_strand_id
1 'polypeptide(L)'
;MTKQEIFYDKKKTRPVTDFKVDEYGYAIIRDGCWYVFGVSKVKVCGEARVYAYNNATVWAYNHSFVWAFQDARVEAFQAARVEASDKVEVIAGGYARVWARGESRVWAFDEAFVRGYGRARVYVESSSVRYIYL
;
A
#
# COMPACT_ATOMS: atom_id res chain seq x y z
N MET A 1 -10.94 -0.27 -21.09
CA MET A 1 -10.88 0.64 -19.93
C MET A 1 -11.12 -0.13 -18.64
N THR A 2 -10.18 -0.08 -17.71
CA THR A 2 -10.29 -0.81 -16.45
C THR A 2 -11.16 -0.05 -15.47
N LYS A 3 -12.22 -0.70 -14.99
CA LYS A 3 -13.11 -0.10 -14.02
C LYS A 3 -12.50 -0.18 -12.62
N GLN A 4 -12.48 0.94 -11.90
CA GLN A 4 -12.00 0.98 -10.52
C GLN A 4 -13.01 0.27 -9.61
N GLU A 5 -12.51 -0.58 -8.70
CA GLU A 5 -13.33 -1.29 -7.73
C GLU A 5 -12.97 -0.81 -6.33
N ILE A 6 -13.43 0.42 -6.02
CA ILE A 6 -13.11 1.12 -4.77
C ILE A 6 -14.38 1.32 -3.97
N PHE A 7 -14.38 0.81 -2.74
CA PHE A 7 -15.53 0.86 -1.85
C PHE A 7 -15.19 1.63 -0.59
N TYR A 8 -16.11 2.51 -0.18
CA TYR A 8 -15.99 3.23 1.07
C TYR A 8 -16.58 2.39 2.19
N ASP A 9 -15.73 1.98 3.16
CA ASP A 9 -16.17 1.21 4.31
C ASP A 9 -16.74 -0.18 3.94
N LYS A 10 -16.71 -1.12 4.87
CA LYS A 10 -17.23 -2.48 4.70
C LYS A 10 -18.74 -2.55 4.43
N LYS A 11 -19.47 -1.51 4.84
CA LYS A 11 -20.93 -1.51 4.75
C LYS A 11 -21.48 -1.08 3.39
N LYS A 12 -20.63 -0.54 2.52
CA LYS A 12 -21.04 -0.07 1.20
C LYS A 12 -20.96 -1.19 0.18
N THR A 13 -22.05 -1.42 -0.52
CA THR A 13 -22.16 -2.49 -1.51
C THR A 13 -21.91 -2.01 -2.95
N ARG A 14 -21.76 -0.70 -3.14
CA ARG A 14 -21.52 -0.12 -4.48
C ARG A 14 -20.15 0.53 -4.53
N PRO A 15 -19.41 0.31 -5.62
CA PRO A 15 -18.14 1.01 -5.79
C PRO A 15 -18.36 2.52 -5.93
N VAL A 16 -17.45 3.28 -5.38
CA VAL A 16 -17.45 4.74 -5.52
C VAL A 16 -16.73 5.08 -6.83
N THR A 17 -17.36 5.88 -7.67
CA THR A 17 -16.86 6.17 -9.01
C THR A 17 -16.55 7.64 -9.28
N ASP A 18 -16.84 8.51 -8.32
CA ASP A 18 -16.67 9.97 -8.48
C ASP A 18 -15.34 10.49 -7.92
N PHE A 19 -14.31 9.66 -7.97
CA PHE A 19 -12.97 10.07 -7.54
C PHE A 19 -12.33 11.01 -8.54
N LYS A 20 -11.56 11.95 -8.03
CA LYS A 20 -10.63 12.70 -8.85
C LYS A 20 -9.51 11.74 -9.26
N VAL A 21 -9.26 11.65 -10.56
CA VAL A 21 -8.27 10.73 -11.12
C VAL A 21 -7.13 11.55 -11.72
N ASP A 22 -5.89 11.14 -11.48
CA ASP A 22 -4.73 11.81 -12.05
C ASP A 22 -4.50 11.39 -13.51
N GLU A 23 -3.46 11.95 -14.13
CA GLU A 23 -3.13 11.69 -15.54
C GLU A 23 -2.77 10.24 -15.83
N TYR A 24 -2.41 9.45 -14.81
CA TYR A 24 -2.04 8.04 -14.94
C TYR A 24 -3.15 7.08 -14.55
N GLY A 25 -4.34 7.61 -14.29
CA GLY A 25 -5.51 6.79 -13.94
C GLY A 25 -5.61 6.41 -12.47
N TYR A 26 -4.85 7.04 -11.57
CA TYR A 26 -4.93 6.78 -10.14
C TYR A 26 -6.03 7.61 -9.50
N ALA A 27 -6.95 6.95 -8.81
CA ALA A 27 -7.95 7.63 -8.00
C ALA A 27 -7.27 8.21 -6.75
N ILE A 28 -7.59 9.44 -6.39
CA ILE A 28 -6.97 10.14 -5.26
C ILE A 28 -7.86 10.03 -4.04
N ILE A 29 -7.32 9.44 -2.96
CA ILE A 29 -8.00 9.24 -1.68
C ILE A 29 -7.27 10.04 -0.62
N ARG A 30 -7.96 10.98 0.04
CA ARG A 30 -7.35 11.88 1.03
C ARG A 30 -7.73 11.62 2.47
N ASP A 31 -8.84 10.95 2.69
CA ASP A 31 -9.33 10.63 4.04
C ASP A 31 -10.23 9.40 3.99
N GLY A 32 -10.65 8.93 5.17
CA GLY A 32 -11.57 7.83 5.30
C GLY A 32 -10.90 6.46 5.24
N CYS A 33 -11.72 5.43 5.23
CA CYS A 33 -11.30 4.04 5.16
C CYS A 33 -11.93 3.40 3.91
N TRP A 34 -11.09 2.80 3.07
CA TRP A 34 -11.50 2.34 1.74
C TRP A 34 -11.04 0.93 1.46
N TYR A 35 -11.80 0.22 0.66
CA TYR A 35 -11.49 -1.13 0.19
C TYR A 35 -11.29 -1.09 -1.31
N VAL A 36 -10.15 -1.60 -1.78
CA VAL A 36 -9.73 -1.52 -3.17
C VAL A 36 -9.47 -2.92 -3.71
N PHE A 37 -10.12 -3.26 -4.80
CA PHE A 37 -10.10 -4.60 -5.39
C PHE A 37 -9.69 -4.58 -6.87
N GLY A 38 -9.51 -5.77 -7.41
CA GLY A 38 -9.26 -5.96 -8.83
C GLY A 38 -7.92 -5.42 -9.25
N VAL A 39 -7.92 -4.62 -10.33
CA VAL A 39 -6.72 -3.95 -10.85
C VAL A 39 -6.79 -2.45 -10.63
N SER A 40 -7.53 -2.01 -9.63
CA SER A 40 -7.69 -0.59 -9.31
C SER A 40 -6.37 0.06 -8.93
N LYS A 41 -6.26 1.34 -9.22
CA LYS A 41 -5.07 2.15 -8.92
C LYS A 41 -5.47 3.34 -8.06
N VAL A 42 -4.84 3.48 -6.90
CA VAL A 42 -5.16 4.58 -5.98
C VAL A 42 -3.90 5.26 -5.45
N LYS A 43 -4.01 6.56 -5.22
CA LYS A 43 -3.03 7.34 -4.45
C LYS A 43 -3.68 7.72 -3.14
N VAL A 44 -3.04 7.38 -2.04
CA VAL A 44 -3.57 7.57 -0.69
C VAL A 44 -2.75 8.62 0.02
N CYS A 45 -3.39 9.67 0.50
CA CYS A 45 -2.74 10.81 1.13
C CYS A 45 -3.35 11.09 2.50
N GLY A 46 -2.77 12.06 3.22
CA GLY A 46 -3.28 12.46 4.52
C GLY A 46 -3.24 11.33 5.51
N GLU A 47 -4.36 11.07 6.17
CA GLU A 47 -4.50 9.98 7.15
C GLU A 47 -5.46 8.90 6.66
N ALA A 48 -5.68 8.81 5.36
CA ALA A 48 -6.58 7.81 4.78
C ALA A 48 -6.07 6.40 5.03
N ARG A 49 -7.00 5.46 5.10
CA ARG A 49 -6.72 4.04 5.31
C ARG A 49 -7.27 3.24 4.14
N VAL A 50 -6.48 2.30 3.65
CA VAL A 50 -6.86 1.48 2.50
C VAL A 50 -6.56 0.02 2.78
N TYR A 51 -7.54 -0.84 2.47
CA TYR A 51 -7.37 -2.28 2.40
C TYR A 51 -7.32 -2.65 0.92
N ALA A 52 -6.18 -3.14 0.46
CA ALA A 52 -5.94 -3.44 -0.95
C ALA A 52 -5.88 -4.95 -1.19
N TYR A 53 -6.64 -5.42 -2.16
CA TYR A 53 -6.76 -6.84 -2.49
C TYR A 53 -6.51 -7.08 -3.98
N ASN A 54 -6.41 -8.33 -4.35
CA ASN A 54 -6.21 -8.78 -5.73
C ASN A 54 -4.93 -8.21 -6.33
N ASN A 55 -5.04 -7.51 -7.45
CA ASN A 55 -3.89 -6.88 -8.12
C ASN A 55 -3.93 -5.36 -8.03
N ALA A 56 -4.54 -4.83 -6.98
CA ALA A 56 -4.63 -3.38 -6.78
C ALA A 56 -3.23 -2.76 -6.64
N THR A 57 -3.07 -1.56 -7.13
CA THR A 57 -1.83 -0.78 -7.01
C THR A 57 -2.10 0.45 -6.16
N VAL A 58 -1.31 0.64 -5.10
CA VAL A 58 -1.47 1.73 -4.15
C VAL A 58 -0.18 2.51 -4.03
N TRP A 59 -0.28 3.83 -4.17
CA TRP A 59 0.80 4.76 -3.85
C TRP A 59 0.40 5.48 -2.58
N ALA A 60 1.15 5.29 -1.50
CA ALA A 60 0.81 5.80 -0.16
C ALA A 60 1.78 6.90 0.27
N TYR A 61 1.23 8.03 0.69
CA TYR A 61 1.97 9.21 1.09
C TYR A 61 1.51 9.71 2.46
N ASN A 62 2.21 10.68 3.00
CA ASN A 62 1.91 11.36 4.26
C ASN A 62 1.86 10.36 5.42
N HIS A 63 0.75 10.32 6.16
CA HIS A 63 0.54 9.41 7.29
C HIS A 63 -0.52 8.35 6.96
N SER A 64 -0.70 8.03 5.68
CA SER A 64 -1.68 7.03 5.27
C SER A 64 -1.30 5.64 5.75
N PHE A 65 -2.30 4.77 5.83
CA PHE A 65 -2.12 3.39 6.25
C PHE A 65 -2.69 2.44 5.20
N VAL A 66 -1.90 1.44 4.81
CA VAL A 66 -2.32 0.44 3.81
C VAL A 66 -2.18 -0.96 4.39
N TRP A 67 -3.27 -1.72 4.34
CA TRP A 67 -3.24 -3.17 4.55
C TRP A 67 -3.36 -3.82 3.18
N ALA A 68 -2.33 -4.54 2.77
CA ALA A 68 -2.25 -5.11 1.43
C ALA A 68 -2.24 -6.64 1.49
N PHE A 69 -3.05 -7.25 0.63
CA PHE A 69 -3.25 -8.70 0.59
C PHE A 69 -3.13 -9.22 -0.83
N GLN A 70 -2.94 -10.52 -0.96
CA GLN A 70 -2.89 -11.21 -2.24
C GLN A 70 -1.73 -10.71 -3.10
N ASP A 71 -1.99 -10.25 -4.32
CA ASP A 71 -0.95 -9.81 -5.24
C ASP A 71 -0.90 -8.28 -5.38
N ALA A 72 -1.42 -7.56 -4.39
CA ALA A 72 -1.41 -6.10 -4.42
C ALA A 72 0.02 -5.54 -4.44
N ARG A 73 0.18 -4.36 -5.00
CA ARG A 73 1.45 -3.65 -5.06
C ARG A 73 1.32 -2.32 -4.37
N VAL A 74 2.30 -2.00 -3.51
CA VAL A 74 2.28 -0.77 -2.74
C VAL A 74 3.61 -0.05 -2.89
N GLU A 75 3.56 1.24 -3.19
CA GLU A 75 4.71 2.12 -3.09
C GLU A 75 4.42 3.10 -1.97
N ALA A 76 5.24 3.06 -0.91
CA ALA A 76 5.02 3.85 0.30
C ALA A 76 6.16 4.84 0.49
N PHE A 77 5.81 6.09 0.71
CA PHE A 77 6.75 7.19 0.88
C PHE A 77 6.37 8.04 2.08
N GLN A 78 7.26 8.95 2.47
CA GLN A 78 7.05 9.83 3.62
C GLN A 78 6.83 8.99 4.89
N ALA A 79 5.78 9.24 5.66
CA ALA A 79 5.53 8.50 6.90
C ALA A 79 4.41 7.45 6.74
N ALA A 80 4.15 6.99 5.53
CA ALA A 80 3.12 5.98 5.26
C ALA A 80 3.45 4.66 5.96
N ARG A 81 2.42 3.94 6.37
CA ARG A 81 2.54 2.63 7.03
C ARG A 81 1.89 1.57 6.16
N VAL A 82 2.56 0.43 6.04
CA VAL A 82 2.07 -0.69 5.24
C VAL A 82 2.16 -1.97 6.04
N GLU A 83 1.07 -2.73 6.07
CA GLU A 83 1.10 -4.12 6.49
C GLU A 83 0.85 -4.98 5.27
N ALA A 84 1.87 -5.75 4.89
CA ALA A 84 1.84 -6.57 3.69
C ALA A 84 1.75 -8.04 4.07
N SER A 85 0.86 -8.77 3.41
CA SER A 85 0.66 -10.20 3.61
C SER A 85 0.65 -10.91 2.25
N ASP A 86 0.54 -12.24 2.28
CA ASP A 86 0.49 -13.04 1.06
C ASP A 86 1.68 -12.78 0.14
N LYS A 87 1.43 -12.42 -1.13
CA LYS A 87 2.49 -12.18 -2.12
C LYS A 87 2.61 -10.70 -2.49
N VAL A 88 2.27 -9.82 -1.58
CA VAL A 88 2.30 -8.37 -1.81
C VAL A 88 3.74 -7.91 -2.07
N GLU A 89 3.89 -7.01 -3.02
CA GLU A 89 5.16 -6.35 -3.30
C GLU A 89 5.10 -4.91 -2.80
N VAL A 90 6.11 -4.49 -2.04
CA VAL A 90 6.18 -3.15 -1.44
C VAL A 90 7.49 -2.50 -1.82
N ILE A 91 7.41 -1.26 -2.29
CA ILE A 91 8.57 -0.37 -2.41
C ILE A 91 8.42 0.68 -1.33
N ALA A 92 9.37 0.77 -0.40
CA ALA A 92 9.29 1.67 0.74
C ALA A 92 10.44 2.65 0.72
N GLY A 93 10.13 3.93 0.70
CA GLY A 93 11.11 5.02 0.73
C GLY A 93 10.77 6.04 1.80
N GLY A 94 11.58 7.12 1.89
CA GLY A 94 11.40 8.13 2.92
C GLY A 94 11.51 7.55 4.32
N TYR A 95 10.47 7.77 5.13
CA TYR A 95 10.37 7.23 6.49
C TYR A 95 9.26 6.18 6.60
N ALA A 96 8.89 5.56 5.51
CA ALA A 96 7.81 4.57 5.48
C ALA A 96 8.10 3.41 6.43
N ARG A 97 7.04 2.87 7.03
CA ARG A 97 7.13 1.72 7.93
C ARG A 97 6.37 0.56 7.32
N VAL A 98 7.03 -0.60 7.26
CA VAL A 98 6.44 -1.78 6.63
C VAL A 98 6.52 -2.97 7.57
N TRP A 99 5.40 -3.64 7.76
CA TRP A 99 5.35 -4.96 8.39
C TRP A 99 5.07 -5.97 7.28
N ALA A 100 6.04 -6.84 7.01
CA ALA A 100 5.97 -7.78 5.90
C ALA A 100 5.80 -9.21 6.41
N ARG A 101 4.74 -9.87 5.99
CA ARG A 101 4.38 -11.23 6.40
C ARG A 101 4.14 -12.11 5.18
N GLY A 102 3.94 -13.38 5.41
CA GLY A 102 3.68 -14.36 4.34
C GLY A 102 4.86 -14.47 3.41
N GLU A 103 4.60 -14.34 2.12
CA GLU A 103 5.64 -14.38 1.08
C GLU A 103 5.81 -13.01 0.43
N SER A 104 5.51 -11.94 1.17
CA SER A 104 5.64 -10.58 0.67
C SER A 104 7.11 -10.23 0.40
N ARG A 105 7.30 -9.27 -0.51
CA ARG A 105 8.62 -8.77 -0.89
C ARG A 105 8.66 -7.27 -0.68
N VAL A 106 9.72 -6.80 -0.03
CA VAL A 106 9.89 -5.37 0.25
C VAL A 106 11.24 -4.91 -0.27
N TRP A 107 11.23 -3.86 -1.07
CA TRP A 107 12.43 -3.12 -1.46
C TRP A 107 12.45 -1.84 -0.65
N ALA A 108 13.46 -1.70 0.21
CA ALA A 108 13.52 -0.59 1.17
C ALA A 108 14.66 0.37 0.83
N PHE A 109 14.34 1.65 0.77
CA PHE A 109 15.25 2.75 0.43
C PHE A 109 15.22 3.81 1.54
N ASP A 110 16.11 4.77 1.45
CA ASP A 110 16.16 5.93 2.33
C ASP A 110 16.21 5.50 3.80
N GLU A 111 15.32 6.01 4.62
CA GLU A 111 15.26 5.72 6.06
C GLU A 111 14.03 4.87 6.42
N ALA A 112 13.58 4.04 5.48
CA ALA A 112 12.44 3.16 5.71
C ALA A 112 12.74 2.18 6.85
N PHE A 113 11.68 1.84 7.59
CA PHE A 113 11.73 0.84 8.67
C PHE A 113 10.94 -0.39 8.26
N VAL A 114 11.56 -1.56 8.28
CA VAL A 114 10.90 -2.80 7.86
C VAL A 114 11.00 -3.87 8.94
N ARG A 115 9.88 -4.48 9.27
CA ARG A 115 9.83 -5.69 10.07
C ARG A 115 9.41 -6.85 9.18
N GLY A 116 10.30 -7.82 9.00
CA GLY A 116 10.01 -9.02 8.23
C GLY A 116 9.67 -10.19 9.14
N TYR A 117 8.66 -10.96 8.74
CA TYR A 117 8.23 -12.15 9.48
C TYR A 117 8.19 -13.35 8.54
N GLY A 118 8.58 -14.51 9.06
CA GLY A 118 8.45 -15.77 8.34
C GLY A 118 9.18 -15.79 7.01
N ARG A 119 8.44 -15.93 5.93
CA ARG A 119 9.00 -16.04 4.56
C ARG A 119 9.10 -14.73 3.82
N ALA A 120 8.79 -13.62 4.46
CA ALA A 120 8.91 -12.32 3.81
C ALA A 120 10.35 -12.05 3.41
N ARG A 121 10.54 -11.42 2.25
CA ARG A 121 11.86 -11.08 1.73
C ARG A 121 12.03 -9.57 1.74
N VAL A 122 13.14 -9.12 2.30
CA VAL A 122 13.44 -7.70 2.39
C VAL A 122 14.77 -7.44 1.66
N TYR A 123 14.70 -6.54 0.69
CA TYR A 123 15.87 -6.10 -0.08
C TYR A 123 16.22 -4.70 0.37
N VAL A 124 17.36 -4.56 1.04
CA VAL A 124 17.81 -3.28 1.59
C VAL A 124 18.67 -2.59 0.55
N GLU A 125 18.23 -1.43 0.07
CA GLU A 125 18.89 -0.70 -1.02
C GLU A 125 19.66 0.54 -0.54
N SER A 126 19.57 0.90 0.73
CA SER A 126 20.36 1.99 1.29
C SER A 126 20.83 1.66 2.71
N SER A 127 21.93 2.29 3.12
CA SER A 127 22.53 2.03 4.43
C SER A 127 21.72 2.62 5.59
N SER A 128 20.77 3.52 5.32
CA SER A 128 19.93 4.14 6.35
C SER A 128 18.67 3.38 6.67
N VAL A 129 18.40 2.30 5.93
CA VAL A 129 17.22 1.46 6.17
C VAL A 129 17.39 0.74 7.50
N ARG A 130 16.33 0.75 8.30
CA ARG A 130 16.26 -0.04 9.54
C ARG A 130 15.45 -1.30 9.28
N TYR A 131 16.03 -2.42 9.65
CA TYR A 131 15.47 -3.69 9.29
C TYR A 131 15.56 -4.67 10.46
N ILE A 132 14.42 -5.28 10.80
CA ILE A 132 14.33 -6.31 11.82
C ILE A 132 13.63 -7.53 11.22
N TYR A 133 14.26 -8.68 11.35
CA TYR A 133 13.68 -9.95 10.88
C TYR A 133 13.30 -10.82 12.08
N LEU A 134 12.04 -11.19 12.12
CA LEU A 134 11.49 -11.97 13.24
C LEU A 134 11.02 -13.36 12.82
#